data_6e9ef57d9bc7ddd04ca73278819b1c08
#
_entry.id   6e9ef57d9bc7ddd04ca73278819b1c08
#
_cell.length_a   1.000
_cell.length_b   1.000
_cell.length_c   1.000
_cell.angle_alpha   90.00
_cell.angle_beta   90.00
_cell.angle_gamma   90.00
#
_symmetry.space_group_name_H-M   'P 1'
#
loop_
_entity.id
_entity.type
_entity.pdbx_description
1 polymer ?
#
loop_
_entity_poly.entity_id
_entity_poly.type
_entity_poly.pdbx_seq_one_letter_code
_entity_poly.pdbx_strand_id
1 'polypeptide(L)'
;MADKRRYTPAQVIDALTQTKGMRFLAAKRLGCSHDTITRYIERYASVRAAADAQRGEMVDTAELKLWQSIQNGEAWGITLCLKTLGKDRGYVERTEQTGPAGSPMVVKVVYDDEMQKQDND
;
A
#
# COMPACT_ATOMS: atom_id res chain seq x y z
N MET A 1 21.75 24.77 -17.42
CA MET A 1 21.62 24.29 -16.09
C MET A 1 22.25 22.92 -15.93
N ALA A 2 23.31 22.92 -15.28
CA ALA A 2 24.15 21.74 -15.28
C ALA A 2 23.67 20.69 -14.27
N ASP A 3 23.25 21.09 -13.12
CA ASP A 3 22.94 20.13 -12.09
C ASP A 3 21.45 19.87 -12.04
N LYS A 4 21.09 18.64 -12.36
CA LYS A 4 19.69 18.20 -12.30
C LYS A 4 19.29 17.78 -10.90
N ARG A 5 20.26 17.65 -10.00
CA ARG A 5 19.97 17.31 -8.62
C ARG A 5 19.77 18.59 -7.82
N ARG A 6 18.55 19.05 -7.76
CA ARG A 6 18.21 20.24 -6.98
C ARG A 6 18.46 20.04 -5.51
N TYR A 7 18.41 18.80 -5.07
CA TYR A 7 18.47 18.45 -3.65
C TYR A 7 19.50 17.36 -3.42
N THR A 8 20.12 17.38 -2.26
CA THR A 8 21.01 16.29 -1.87
C THR A 8 20.18 15.14 -1.32
N PRO A 9 20.70 13.91 -1.36
CA PRO A 9 20.01 12.80 -0.69
C PRO A 9 19.67 13.09 0.77
N ALA A 10 20.59 13.78 1.48
CA ALA A 10 20.34 14.15 2.88
C ALA A 10 19.11 15.03 3.05
N GLN A 11 18.90 15.97 2.14
CA GLN A 11 17.73 16.84 2.17
C GLN A 11 16.44 16.06 1.94
N VAL A 12 16.47 15.12 1.01
CA VAL A 12 15.30 14.28 0.73
C VAL A 12 15.01 13.36 1.92
N ILE A 13 16.05 12.78 2.52
CA ILE A 13 15.90 11.96 3.73
C ILE A 13 15.26 12.76 4.86
N ASP A 14 15.75 13.98 5.08
CA ASP A 14 15.19 14.84 6.12
C ASP A 14 13.70 15.13 5.87
N ALA A 15 13.36 15.47 4.64
CA ALA A 15 11.96 15.74 4.29
C ALA A 15 11.08 14.50 4.49
N LEU A 16 11.57 13.32 4.11
CA LEU A 16 10.83 12.07 4.31
C LEU A 16 10.68 11.74 5.78
N THR A 17 11.72 11.95 6.57
CA THR A 17 11.68 11.70 8.01
C THR A 17 10.65 12.60 8.69
N GLN A 18 10.64 13.88 8.36
CA GLN A 18 9.71 14.82 8.98
C GLN A 18 8.26 14.62 8.53
N THR A 19 8.05 14.01 7.37
CA THR A 19 6.70 13.74 6.84
C THR A 19 6.30 12.27 6.99
N LYS A 20 7.05 11.50 7.79
CA LYS A 20 6.74 10.09 8.07
C LYS A 20 6.69 9.21 6.83
N GLY A 21 7.55 9.51 5.86
CA GLY A 21 7.65 8.73 4.63
C GLY A 21 6.59 9.04 3.58
N MET A 22 5.79 10.05 3.81
CA MET A 22 4.75 10.45 2.85
C MET A 22 5.36 11.25 1.72
N ARG A 23 5.47 10.64 0.56
CA ARG A 23 6.17 11.22 -0.60
C ARG A 23 5.57 12.55 -1.03
N PHE A 24 4.24 12.63 -1.05
CA PHE A 24 3.56 13.85 -1.46
C PHE A 24 3.92 15.01 -0.53
N LEU A 25 3.89 14.79 0.77
CA LEU A 25 4.21 15.83 1.74
C LEU A 25 5.69 16.18 1.71
N ALA A 26 6.57 15.20 1.51
CA ALA A 26 8.00 15.46 1.37
C ALA A 26 8.28 16.34 0.15
N ALA A 27 7.62 16.04 -0.96
CA ALA A 27 7.75 16.83 -2.19
C ALA A 27 7.27 18.27 -1.94
N LYS A 28 6.14 18.42 -1.29
CA LYS A 28 5.59 19.74 -0.99
C LYS A 28 6.53 20.53 -0.07
N ARG A 29 7.12 19.87 0.90
CA ARG A 29 8.06 20.50 1.84
C ARG A 29 9.31 21.02 1.13
N LEU A 30 9.82 20.25 0.16
CA LEU A 30 11.00 20.64 -0.61
C LEU A 30 10.69 21.58 -1.77
N GLY A 31 9.42 21.66 -2.19
CA GLY A 31 9.03 22.45 -3.35
C GLY A 31 9.30 21.76 -4.67
N CYS A 32 9.21 20.43 -4.70
CA CYS A 32 9.42 19.66 -5.92
C CYS A 32 8.20 18.76 -6.18
N SER A 33 8.28 17.98 -7.25
CA SER A 33 7.19 17.07 -7.60
C SER A 33 7.32 15.73 -6.88
N HIS A 34 6.22 15.02 -6.79
CA HIS A 34 6.19 13.66 -6.26
C HIS A 34 7.16 12.75 -7.05
N ASP A 35 7.23 12.94 -8.36
CA ASP A 35 8.12 12.14 -9.21
C ASP A 35 9.59 12.33 -8.85
N THR A 36 9.97 13.54 -8.44
CA THR A 36 11.32 13.82 -7.99
C THR A 36 11.67 12.98 -6.76
N ILE A 37 10.77 12.93 -5.79
CA ILE A 37 10.97 12.10 -4.59
C ILE A 37 11.08 10.63 -4.96
N THR A 38 10.21 10.14 -5.84
CA THR A 38 10.23 8.76 -6.29
C THR A 38 11.56 8.41 -6.95
N ARG A 39 12.10 9.31 -7.80
CA ARG A 39 13.39 9.08 -8.45
C ARG A 39 14.53 9.02 -7.44
N TYR A 40 14.51 9.85 -6.41
CA TYR A 40 15.53 9.79 -5.36
C TYR A 40 15.45 8.46 -4.59
N ILE A 41 14.26 7.99 -4.31
CA ILE A 41 14.08 6.70 -3.63
C ILE A 41 14.62 5.56 -4.50
N GLU A 42 14.38 5.59 -5.79
CA GLU A 42 14.88 4.56 -6.70
C GLU A 42 16.39 4.62 -6.89
N ARG A 43 16.93 5.82 -6.94
CA ARG A 43 18.34 6.02 -7.27
C ARG A 43 19.27 5.83 -6.08
N TYR A 44 18.89 6.28 -4.91
CA TYR A 44 19.75 6.28 -3.74
C TYR A 44 19.27 5.28 -2.69
N ALA A 45 20.11 4.30 -2.39
CA ALA A 45 19.79 3.29 -1.39
C ALA A 45 19.55 3.89 -0.01
N SER A 46 20.28 4.95 0.33
CA SER A 46 20.11 5.63 1.62
C SER A 46 18.74 6.29 1.74
N VAL A 47 18.23 6.87 0.65
CA VAL A 47 16.91 7.49 0.62
C VAL A 47 15.83 6.42 0.73
N ARG A 48 16.01 5.31 0.02
CA ARG A 48 15.09 4.17 0.07
C ARG A 48 15.01 3.61 1.49
N ALA A 49 16.16 3.42 2.12
CA ALA A 49 16.20 2.91 3.48
C ALA A 49 15.48 3.84 4.46
N ALA A 50 15.65 5.15 4.31
CA ALA A 50 14.96 6.12 5.16
C ALA A 50 13.45 6.08 4.93
N ALA A 51 13.00 5.98 3.68
CA ALA A 51 11.58 5.90 3.37
C ALA A 51 10.97 4.63 3.97
N ASP A 52 11.66 3.51 3.84
CA ASP A 52 11.19 2.23 4.39
C ASP A 52 11.14 2.26 5.92
N ALA A 53 12.14 2.88 6.55
CA ALA A 53 12.18 3.00 8.01
C ALA A 53 10.99 3.81 8.53
N GLN A 54 10.66 4.92 7.86
CA GLN A 54 9.53 5.75 8.25
C GLN A 54 8.20 5.02 8.07
N ARG A 55 8.08 4.25 7.00
CA ARG A 55 6.89 3.44 6.77
C ARG A 55 6.75 2.36 7.84
N GLY A 56 7.86 1.75 8.25
CA GLY A 56 7.88 0.78 9.34
C GLY A 56 7.42 1.40 10.65
N GLU A 57 7.90 2.59 10.98
CA GLU A 57 7.47 3.29 12.19
C GLU A 57 5.98 3.59 12.18
N MET A 58 5.43 3.94 11.03
CA MET A 58 4.00 4.19 10.89
C MET A 58 3.19 2.92 11.17
N VAL A 59 3.63 1.80 10.62
CA VAL A 59 2.98 0.51 10.84
C VAL A 59 3.07 0.11 12.30
N ASP A 60 4.23 0.30 12.93
CA ASP A 60 4.43 0.01 14.35
C ASP A 60 3.45 0.81 15.21
N THR A 61 3.27 2.09 14.88
CA THR A 61 2.33 2.95 15.61
C THR A 61 0.90 2.46 15.43
N ALA A 62 0.54 2.09 14.21
CA ALA A 62 -0.80 1.55 13.92
C ALA A 62 -1.04 0.25 14.68
N GLU A 63 -0.04 -0.61 14.75
CA GLU A 63 -0.15 -1.86 15.51
C GLU A 63 -0.35 -1.59 17.00
N LEU A 64 0.35 -0.60 17.55
CA LEU A 64 0.16 -0.21 18.94
C LEU A 64 -1.27 0.26 19.19
N LYS A 65 -1.81 1.09 18.30
CA LYS A 65 -3.19 1.56 18.41
C LYS A 65 -4.19 0.42 18.28
N LEU A 66 -3.91 -0.53 17.39
CA LEU A 66 -4.71 -1.73 17.25
C LEU A 66 -4.72 -2.51 18.57
N TRP A 67 -3.56 -2.73 19.16
CA TRP A 67 -3.45 -3.43 20.43
C TRP A 67 -4.25 -2.74 21.53
N GLN A 68 -4.14 -1.41 21.60
CA GLN A 68 -4.90 -0.63 22.57
C GLN A 68 -6.41 -0.78 22.38
N SER A 69 -6.87 -0.79 21.12
CA SER A 69 -8.29 -0.97 20.82
C SER A 69 -8.79 -2.34 21.27
N ILE A 70 -7.97 -3.38 21.09
CA ILE A 70 -8.31 -4.74 21.51
C ILE A 70 -8.43 -4.80 23.04
N GLN A 71 -7.47 -4.21 23.74
CA GLN A 71 -7.49 -4.16 25.20
C GLN A 71 -8.72 -3.42 25.73
N ASN A 72 -9.16 -2.41 25.00
CA ASN A 72 -10.35 -1.63 25.36
C ASN A 72 -11.65 -2.31 24.93
N GLY A 73 -11.59 -3.47 24.28
CA GLY A 73 -12.76 -4.21 23.85
C GLY A 73 -13.48 -3.61 22.65
N GLU A 74 -12.78 -2.81 21.85
CA GLU A 74 -13.40 -2.19 20.68
C GLU A 74 -13.56 -3.20 19.56
N ALA A 75 -14.78 -3.30 19.05
CA ALA A 75 -15.14 -4.32 18.06
C ALA A 75 -14.30 -4.21 16.78
N TRP A 76 -14.02 -2.99 16.31
CA TRP A 76 -13.27 -2.82 15.08
C TRP A 76 -11.86 -3.40 15.16
N GLY A 77 -11.19 -3.21 16.30
CA GLY A 77 -9.83 -3.71 16.50
C GLY A 77 -9.80 -5.22 16.64
N ILE A 78 -10.72 -5.76 17.42
CA ILE A 78 -10.83 -7.20 17.61
C ILE A 78 -11.11 -7.88 16.26
N THR A 79 -12.07 -7.35 15.49
CA THR A 79 -12.45 -7.88 14.20
C THR A 79 -11.28 -7.83 13.21
N LEU A 80 -10.60 -6.69 13.12
CA LEU A 80 -9.45 -6.53 12.22
C LEU A 80 -8.34 -7.51 12.57
N CYS A 81 -8.03 -7.64 13.85
CA CYS A 81 -7.00 -8.56 14.32
C CYS A 81 -7.32 -10.00 13.94
N LEU A 82 -8.55 -10.44 14.18
CA LEU A 82 -8.96 -11.81 13.87
C LEU A 82 -8.96 -12.08 12.37
N LYS A 83 -9.39 -11.11 11.56
CA LYS A 83 -9.42 -11.28 10.11
C LYS A 83 -8.03 -11.30 9.48
N THR A 84 -7.06 -10.67 10.10
CA THR A 84 -5.70 -10.61 9.56
C THR A 84 -4.77 -11.62 10.22
N LEU A 85 -4.49 -11.44 11.49
CA LEU A 85 -3.57 -12.31 12.22
C LEU A 85 -4.20 -13.62 12.63
N GLY A 86 -5.52 -13.67 12.74
CA GLY A 86 -6.23 -14.86 13.17
C GLY A 86 -6.62 -15.82 12.06
N LYS A 87 -6.19 -15.57 10.83
CA LYS A 87 -6.56 -16.42 9.67
C LYS A 87 -6.19 -17.88 9.88
N ASP A 88 -5.03 -18.13 10.46
CA ASP A 88 -4.53 -19.49 10.67
C ASP A 88 -5.38 -20.27 11.69
N ARG A 89 -6.17 -19.56 12.47
CA ARG A 89 -7.09 -20.17 13.44
C ARG A 89 -8.52 -20.28 12.91
N GLY A 90 -8.71 -19.99 11.61
CA GLY A 90 -10.01 -20.12 10.97
C GLY A 90 -10.85 -18.85 10.90
N TYR A 91 -10.33 -17.72 11.37
CA TYR A 91 -11.03 -16.44 11.29
C TYR A 91 -10.82 -15.80 9.93
N VAL A 92 -11.55 -16.31 8.95
CA VAL A 92 -11.44 -15.81 7.57
C VAL A 92 -12.78 -15.22 7.17
N GLU A 93 -12.70 -14.14 6.39
CA GLU A 93 -13.91 -13.56 5.81
C GLU A 93 -14.26 -14.38 4.58
N ARG A 94 -15.46 -14.93 4.59
CA ARG A 94 -15.94 -15.77 3.50
C ARG A 94 -17.06 -15.08 2.77
N THR A 95 -16.89 -14.88 1.48
CA THR A 95 -17.91 -14.32 0.61
C THR A 95 -18.29 -15.39 -0.40
N GLU A 96 -19.57 -15.70 -0.48
CA GLU A 96 -20.08 -16.64 -1.46
C GLU A 96 -20.90 -15.86 -2.48
N GLN A 97 -20.50 -15.94 -3.74
CA GLN A 97 -21.23 -15.31 -4.83
C GLN A 97 -21.89 -16.40 -5.66
N THR A 98 -23.22 -16.37 -5.68
CA THR A 98 -23.99 -17.35 -6.43
C THR A 98 -24.87 -16.66 -7.46
N GLY A 99 -25.31 -17.43 -8.45
CA GLY A 99 -26.28 -16.97 -9.44
C GLY A 99 -27.71 -16.95 -8.87
N PRO A 100 -28.70 -16.72 -9.75
CA PRO A 100 -30.10 -16.65 -9.31
C PRO A 100 -30.52 -17.91 -8.56
N ALA A 101 -31.28 -17.74 -7.47
CA ALA A 101 -31.82 -18.81 -6.67
C ALA A 101 -30.78 -19.78 -6.12
N GLY A 102 -29.57 -19.28 -5.85
CA GLY A 102 -28.50 -20.10 -5.29
C GLY A 102 -27.78 -20.96 -6.29
N SER A 103 -28.07 -20.83 -7.57
CA SER A 103 -27.35 -21.56 -8.62
C SER A 103 -25.92 -21.06 -8.76
N PRO A 104 -25.06 -21.83 -9.43
CA PRO A 104 -23.70 -21.37 -9.69
C PRO A 104 -23.69 -20.08 -10.50
N MET A 105 -22.79 -19.16 -10.14
CA MET A 105 -22.62 -17.94 -10.89
C MET A 105 -21.87 -18.23 -12.19
N VAL A 106 -22.42 -17.70 -13.29
CA VAL A 106 -21.79 -17.88 -14.59
C VAL A 106 -20.99 -16.61 -14.92
N VAL A 107 -19.71 -16.84 -15.18
CA VAL A 107 -18.81 -15.74 -15.61
C VAL A 107 -18.55 -15.91 -17.10
N LYS A 108 -18.94 -14.90 -17.87
CA LYS A 108 -18.71 -14.90 -19.29
C LYS A 108 -17.49 -14.07 -19.63
N VAL A 109 -16.49 -14.71 -20.20
CA VAL A 109 -15.27 -14.01 -20.60
C VAL A 109 -15.39 -13.61 -22.05
N VAL A 110 -15.17 -12.31 -22.31
CA VAL A 110 -15.27 -11.77 -23.67
C VAL A 110 -13.85 -11.38 -24.10
N TYR A 111 -13.42 -11.96 -25.21
CA TYR A 111 -12.12 -11.64 -25.80
C TYR A 111 -12.30 -10.59 -26.90
N ASP A 112 -11.21 -9.95 -27.28
CA ASP A 112 -11.24 -9.03 -28.40
C ASP A 112 -11.37 -9.83 -29.72
N ASP A 113 -11.64 -9.12 -30.81
CA ASP A 113 -11.92 -9.75 -32.11
C ASP A 113 -10.75 -10.59 -32.61
N GLU A 114 -9.53 -10.17 -32.33
CA GLU A 114 -8.35 -10.90 -32.79
C GLU A 114 -8.23 -12.24 -32.09
N MET A 115 -8.44 -12.26 -30.79
CA MET A 115 -8.40 -13.50 -30.02
C MET A 115 -9.53 -14.45 -30.43
N GLN A 116 -10.72 -13.89 -30.71
CA GLN A 116 -11.84 -14.69 -31.16
C GLN A 116 -11.54 -15.35 -32.52
N LYS A 117 -10.87 -14.65 -33.41
CA LYS A 117 -10.50 -15.19 -34.73
C LYS A 117 -9.50 -16.35 -34.57
N GLN A 118 -8.58 -16.25 -33.63
CA GLN A 118 -7.64 -17.31 -33.36
C GLN A 118 -8.33 -18.57 -32.84
N ASP A 119 -9.31 -18.38 -31.98
CA ASP A 119 -10.06 -19.50 -31.40
C ASP A 119 -10.92 -20.22 -32.44
N ASN A 120 -11.31 -19.55 -33.49
CA ASN A 120 -12.14 -20.13 -34.54
C ASN A 120 -11.34 -20.85 -35.62
N ASP A 121 -10.02 -20.67 -35.63
CA ASP A 121 -9.17 -21.35 -36.59
C ASP A 121 -8.65 -22.65 -35.99
#